data_77a9eb53d7cfc4178ae4f2514fae7bd3
#
_entry.id   77a9eb53d7cfc4178ae4f2514fae7bd3
#
_cell.length_a   1.000
_cell.length_b   1.000
_cell.length_c   1.000
_cell.angle_alpha   90.00
_cell.angle_beta   90.00
_cell.angle_gamma   90.00
#
_symmetry.space_group_name_H-M   'P 1'
#
loop_
_entity.id
_entity.type
_entity.pdbx_description
1 polymer ?
#
loop_
_entity_poly.entity_id
_entity_poly.type
_entity_poly.pdbx_seq_one_letter_code
_entity_poly.pdbx_strand_id
1 'polypeptide(L)'
;MSKTNKNQKSITSFFKNPGQTSTNDSSASKPKSSPIVETKEIKKENEEEILKMPSSSPPPGPAPAPIPSAQLILSPKKPTVAVCPTIQRQPTSETEWINLSDRFLLTNRNFEVQYAHLYAERLGSLRKIVTKAAENRWDRKIPIKRMNDIIPDEECILVGILFKQMILKPSIVKQIATENGFSLQPPRNRYVDPTDKLILEEETQRIELNGKIDVDQFVTGIVMAIRGYEDEKGVFIVKDYCFKDLSIPKQLSPMKDDQYILLASGFLLSETSIIFNQLEYLVNSLTQSSNIQSKQIQNILSNIIRFVVAGNLIESSNRLKETTNQAKYLTRKMTASSVEAMHSIDELFNKIAAITDIDIMPGVNDPSCHMLPQQPLHPCMFPSSSKQKSTHCLTNPYDFQIGDIRLLGTSGQNVDDIDLQSTIDNRVHILENCLNWGVIAPTCPDTLSCYPYVKNDPFIINDTPHVFFAGNQPKFETRLFKGPNNIEVRLICIPCFAQSNSCVALNLNTLECHEISFENQTPQIIQ
;
A
#
# COMPACT_ATOMS: atom_id res chain seq x y z
N MET A 1 -3.61 15.29 51.26
CA MET A 1 -4.71 15.86 50.41
C MET A 1 -4.18 15.87 48.99
N SER A 2 -4.37 14.78 48.28
CA SER A 2 -3.97 14.60 46.87
C SER A 2 -5.18 14.79 45.98
N LYS A 3 -5.11 15.73 45.07
CA LYS A 3 -6.09 15.91 44.00
C LYS A 3 -5.77 14.90 42.91
N THR A 4 -6.51 13.80 42.88
CA THR A 4 -6.51 12.82 41.81
C THR A 4 -7.08 13.43 40.53
N ASN A 5 -6.29 13.41 39.50
CA ASN A 5 -6.66 13.86 38.15
C ASN A 5 -7.62 12.87 37.50
N LYS A 6 -8.92 13.19 37.45
CA LYS A 6 -9.98 12.38 36.84
C LYS A 6 -10.10 12.65 35.35
N ASN A 7 -9.17 12.21 34.52
CA ASN A 7 -9.33 12.23 33.06
C ASN A 7 -8.63 11.07 32.37
N GLN A 8 -8.82 9.86 32.89
CA GLN A 8 -8.41 8.65 32.18
C GLN A 8 -9.66 7.85 31.79
N LYS A 9 -10.09 7.95 30.54
CA LYS A 9 -11.11 7.05 29.98
C LYS A 9 -10.42 5.77 29.57
N SER A 10 -10.72 4.68 30.24
CA SER A 10 -10.27 3.32 29.91
C SER A 10 -10.97 2.83 28.63
N ILE A 11 -10.33 1.90 27.92
CA ILE A 11 -10.88 1.22 26.73
C ILE A 11 -12.25 0.58 27.01
N THR A 12 -12.52 0.17 28.25
CA THR A 12 -13.82 -0.38 28.68
C THR A 12 -15.01 0.54 28.50
N SER A 13 -14.82 1.84 28.38
CA SER A 13 -15.94 2.77 28.09
C SER A 13 -16.51 2.56 26.68
N PHE A 14 -15.82 1.82 25.80
CA PHE A 14 -16.23 1.55 24.42
C PHE A 14 -16.97 0.22 24.23
N PHE A 15 -16.99 -0.67 25.25
CA PHE A 15 -17.56 -2.02 25.13
C PHE A 15 -18.99 -2.17 25.72
N LYS A 16 -19.73 -1.10 25.96
CA LYS A 16 -21.14 -1.24 26.36
C LYS A 16 -22.01 -1.58 25.16
N ASN A 17 -22.48 -2.83 25.12
CA ASN A 17 -23.48 -3.32 24.17
C ASN A 17 -24.76 -2.44 24.20
N PRO A 18 -25.28 -2.00 23.05
CA PRO A 18 -26.59 -1.41 22.94
C PRO A 18 -27.64 -2.55 22.83
N GLY A 19 -28.12 -3.03 23.96
CA GLY A 19 -29.10 -4.11 23.94
C GLY A 19 -29.63 -4.51 25.31
N GLN A 20 -30.08 -3.57 26.11
CA GLN A 20 -31.07 -3.84 27.17
C GLN A 20 -31.92 -2.58 27.39
N THR A 21 -33.07 -2.56 26.77
CA THR A 21 -34.17 -1.65 27.06
C THR A 21 -34.78 -2.04 28.38
N SER A 22 -34.60 -1.23 29.41
CA SER A 22 -35.48 -1.25 30.58
C SER A 22 -36.46 -0.07 30.46
N THR A 23 -37.71 -0.43 30.30
CA THR A 23 -38.87 0.45 30.43
C THR A 23 -38.92 1.05 31.82
N ASN A 24 -39.05 2.39 31.92
CA ASN A 24 -39.87 3.03 32.94
C ASN A 24 -40.21 4.47 32.54
N ASP A 25 -41.52 4.70 32.67
CA ASP A 25 -42.26 5.92 32.43
C ASP A 25 -41.75 7.17 33.19
N SER A 26 -41.86 8.34 32.59
CA SER A 26 -42.82 9.39 32.93
C SER A 26 -42.43 10.76 32.42
N SER A 27 -43.45 11.43 31.80
CA SER A 27 -43.79 12.87 31.77
C SER A 27 -42.86 13.88 31.10
N ALA A 28 -43.31 14.30 29.92
CA ALA A 28 -43.63 15.66 29.47
C ALA A 28 -42.61 16.80 29.63
N SER A 29 -42.09 17.28 28.51
CA SER A 29 -42.26 18.68 28.07
C SER A 29 -41.67 18.88 26.68
N LYS A 30 -42.49 19.41 25.76
CA LYS A 30 -42.12 19.86 24.40
C LYS A 30 -41.32 21.15 24.46
N PRO A 31 -40.31 21.32 23.59
CA PRO A 31 -39.91 22.63 23.13
C PRO A 31 -40.43 22.92 21.71
N LYS A 32 -40.76 24.17 21.54
CA LYS A 32 -41.41 24.83 20.41
C LYS A 32 -40.59 24.80 19.13
N SER A 33 -41.32 24.60 18.02
CA SER A 33 -40.90 24.77 16.65
C SER A 33 -40.58 26.23 16.32
N SER A 34 -39.50 26.49 15.55
CA SER A 34 -39.21 27.72 14.84
C SER A 34 -39.38 27.51 13.32
N PRO A 35 -39.72 28.53 12.54
CA PRO A 35 -40.49 28.40 11.34
C PRO A 35 -39.65 28.10 10.08
N ILE A 36 -40.29 27.33 9.20
CA ILE A 36 -39.89 27.03 7.82
C ILE A 36 -40.01 28.31 6.97
N VAL A 37 -38.95 28.64 6.27
CA VAL A 37 -38.96 29.70 5.22
C VAL A 37 -39.35 29.04 3.91
N GLU A 38 -40.50 29.40 3.39
CA GLU A 38 -40.99 29.05 2.05
C GLU A 38 -40.14 29.72 0.97
N THR A 39 -39.62 28.92 0.05
CA THR A 39 -39.05 29.40 -1.21
C THR A 39 -40.14 29.41 -2.27
N LYS A 40 -40.47 30.59 -2.77
CA LYS A 40 -41.42 30.82 -3.87
C LYS A 40 -40.83 30.30 -5.19
N GLU A 41 -41.65 29.53 -5.90
CA GLU A 41 -41.53 29.23 -7.33
C GLU A 41 -41.70 30.52 -8.14
N ILE A 42 -40.80 30.74 -9.09
CA ILE A 42 -40.96 31.74 -10.17
C ILE A 42 -41.20 30.96 -11.46
N LYS A 43 -42.38 31.24 -12.03
CA LYS A 43 -42.85 30.72 -13.31
C LYS A 43 -41.98 31.21 -14.47
N LYS A 44 -41.86 30.32 -15.46
CA LYS A 44 -41.40 30.60 -16.83
C LYS A 44 -42.40 31.50 -17.54
N GLU A 45 -41.89 32.50 -18.22
CA GLU A 45 -42.53 33.05 -19.42
C GLU A 45 -41.49 33.17 -20.54
N ASN A 46 -41.90 32.69 -21.69
CA ASN A 46 -41.19 32.72 -22.97
C ASN A 46 -41.12 34.12 -23.53
N GLU A 47 -40.04 34.45 -24.21
CA GLU A 47 -40.15 35.25 -25.44
C GLU A 47 -38.97 34.90 -26.38
N GLU A 48 -39.34 34.40 -27.55
CA GLU A 48 -38.50 34.26 -28.74
C GLU A 48 -38.30 35.64 -29.37
N GLU A 49 -37.06 36.04 -29.55
CA GLU A 49 -36.75 37.09 -30.52
C GLU A 49 -35.66 36.63 -31.50
N ILE A 50 -36.10 36.38 -32.70
CA ILE A 50 -35.32 36.03 -33.87
C ILE A 50 -34.67 37.30 -34.41
N LEU A 51 -33.37 37.44 -34.31
CA LEU A 51 -32.58 38.44 -35.03
C LEU A 51 -31.85 37.76 -36.22
N LYS A 52 -32.39 37.96 -37.39
CA LYS A 52 -31.77 37.70 -38.70
C LYS A 52 -30.57 38.64 -38.88
N MET A 53 -29.41 38.11 -39.17
CA MET A 53 -28.32 38.83 -39.83
C MET A 53 -28.01 38.23 -41.19
N PRO A 54 -27.69 39.07 -42.20
CA PRO A 54 -27.58 38.63 -43.58
C PRO A 54 -26.22 37.99 -43.88
N SER A 55 -26.27 36.90 -44.66
CA SER A 55 -25.14 36.25 -45.27
C SER A 55 -24.56 37.10 -46.39
N SER A 56 -23.31 37.48 -46.32
CA SER A 56 -22.53 37.95 -47.46
C SER A 56 -21.25 37.10 -47.56
N SER A 57 -21.28 36.18 -48.53
CA SER A 57 -20.08 35.47 -48.97
C SER A 57 -19.28 36.35 -49.93
N PRO A 58 -17.94 36.41 -49.82
CA PRO A 58 -17.10 37.07 -50.82
C PRO A 58 -16.99 36.25 -52.10
N PRO A 59 -16.75 36.89 -53.24
CA PRO A 59 -16.67 36.22 -54.55
C PRO A 59 -15.39 35.38 -54.71
N PRO A 60 -15.42 34.34 -55.57
CA PRO A 60 -14.30 33.47 -55.82
C PRO A 60 -13.19 34.18 -56.61
N GLY A 61 -11.95 34.08 -56.10
CA GLY A 61 -10.74 34.54 -56.81
C GLY A 61 -10.39 33.65 -58.02
N PRO A 62 -9.64 34.18 -59.01
CA PRO A 62 -9.34 33.48 -60.25
C PRO A 62 -8.46 32.25 -60.06
N ALA A 63 -8.73 31.23 -60.87
CA ALA A 63 -8.03 29.96 -60.90
C ALA A 63 -6.54 30.11 -61.28
N PRO A 64 -5.61 29.38 -60.60
CA PRO A 64 -4.23 29.37 -61.01
C PRO A 64 -4.00 28.51 -62.27
N ALA A 65 -3.05 28.97 -63.11
CA ALA A 65 -2.67 28.35 -64.38
C ALA A 65 -2.00 26.96 -64.18
N PRO A 66 -2.08 26.05 -65.13
CA PRO A 66 -1.53 24.70 -65.03
C PRO A 66 -0.01 24.69 -65.07
N ILE A 67 0.61 24.01 -64.12
CA ILE A 67 2.07 23.75 -64.04
C ILE A 67 2.38 22.52 -64.91
N PRO A 68 3.46 22.54 -65.72
CA PRO A 68 3.80 21.43 -66.60
C PRO A 68 4.32 20.21 -65.85
N SER A 69 3.83 19.04 -66.24
CA SER A 69 4.16 17.72 -65.74
C SER A 69 5.64 17.39 -65.99
N ALA A 70 6.47 17.35 -64.93
CA ALA A 70 7.75 16.67 -64.99
C ALA A 70 7.56 15.26 -64.36
N GLN A 71 7.61 14.26 -65.21
CA GLN A 71 7.70 12.86 -64.81
C GLN A 71 9.06 12.59 -64.19
N LEU A 72 9.11 12.32 -62.88
CA LEU A 72 10.19 11.63 -62.23
C LEU A 72 9.63 10.40 -61.56
N ILE A 73 9.80 9.27 -62.23
CA ILE A 73 9.58 7.93 -61.70
C ILE A 73 10.66 7.64 -60.67
N LEU A 74 10.35 7.83 -59.42
CA LEU A 74 11.07 7.20 -58.29
C LEU A 74 10.05 6.44 -57.47
N SER A 75 9.98 5.13 -57.72
CA SER A 75 9.27 4.19 -56.83
C SER A 75 9.79 4.35 -55.42
N PRO A 76 9.00 4.64 -54.41
CA PRO A 76 9.44 4.59 -53.06
C PRO A 76 9.76 3.12 -52.72
N LYS A 77 11.06 2.81 -52.54
CA LYS A 77 11.47 1.58 -51.83
C LYS A 77 10.74 1.59 -50.48
N LYS A 78 9.80 0.64 -50.30
CA LYS A 78 9.26 0.34 -48.96
C LYS A 78 10.45 0.26 -48.01
N PRO A 79 10.45 0.99 -46.89
CA PRO A 79 11.44 0.75 -45.88
C PRO A 79 11.29 -0.72 -45.47
N THR A 80 12.35 -1.48 -45.64
CA THR A 80 12.45 -2.83 -45.09
C THR A 80 12.48 -2.61 -43.58
N VAL A 81 11.30 -2.76 -42.94
CA VAL A 81 11.21 -2.81 -41.50
C VAL A 81 12.06 -4.02 -41.11
N ALA A 82 13.22 -3.74 -40.52
CA ALA A 82 14.01 -4.79 -39.90
C ALA A 82 13.10 -5.44 -38.88
N VAL A 83 12.72 -6.68 -39.11
CA VAL A 83 11.96 -7.48 -38.17
C VAL A 83 12.89 -7.68 -36.99
N CYS A 84 12.73 -6.89 -35.94
CA CYS A 84 13.44 -7.11 -34.71
C CYS A 84 13.11 -8.52 -34.21
N PRO A 85 14.10 -9.36 -33.85
CA PRO A 85 13.83 -10.68 -33.34
C PRO A 85 13.03 -10.55 -32.02
N THR A 86 11.82 -11.11 -32.05
CA THR A 86 10.99 -11.24 -30.85
C THR A 86 11.67 -12.19 -29.87
N ILE A 87 11.64 -11.89 -28.58
CA ILE A 87 12.12 -12.81 -27.54
C ILE A 87 11.32 -14.10 -27.68
N GLN A 88 12.02 -15.21 -27.98
CA GLN A 88 11.42 -16.54 -27.90
C GLN A 88 11.23 -16.87 -26.43
N ARG A 89 10.01 -16.75 -25.93
CA ARG A 89 9.65 -17.19 -24.60
C ARG A 89 9.47 -18.68 -24.59
N GLN A 90 10.00 -19.32 -23.55
CA GLN A 90 9.65 -20.69 -23.25
C GLN A 90 8.13 -20.76 -22.99
N PRO A 91 7.42 -21.77 -23.52
CA PRO A 91 6.02 -21.95 -23.16
C PRO A 91 5.95 -22.03 -21.64
N THR A 92 5.14 -21.15 -21.06
CA THR A 92 4.93 -21.11 -19.61
C THR A 92 4.53 -22.50 -19.17
N SER A 93 5.40 -23.19 -18.41
CA SER A 93 4.97 -24.37 -17.67
C SER A 93 3.72 -23.94 -16.90
N GLU A 94 2.67 -24.76 -16.88
CA GLU A 94 1.40 -24.51 -16.21
C GLU A 94 1.60 -24.38 -14.69
N THR A 95 2.39 -23.37 -14.28
CA THR A 95 2.59 -23.05 -12.88
C THR A 95 1.34 -22.35 -12.42
N GLU A 96 0.52 -23.05 -11.66
CA GLU A 96 -0.77 -22.56 -11.19
C GLU A 96 -0.58 -21.28 -10.35
N TRP A 97 -1.30 -20.23 -10.73
CA TRP A 97 -1.40 -19.00 -9.95
C TRP A 97 -2.72 -18.98 -9.17
N ILE A 98 -2.63 -18.72 -7.88
CA ILE A 98 -3.78 -18.64 -6.98
C ILE A 98 -3.77 -17.28 -6.27
N ASN A 99 -4.86 -16.53 -6.41
CA ASN A 99 -5.07 -15.32 -5.64
C ASN A 99 -5.60 -15.67 -4.24
N LEU A 100 -4.89 -15.27 -3.19
CA LEU A 100 -5.25 -15.48 -1.78
C LEU A 100 -5.71 -14.19 -1.09
N SER A 101 -5.98 -13.14 -1.87
CA SER A 101 -6.28 -11.79 -1.37
C SER A 101 -7.74 -11.57 -0.99
N ASP A 102 -8.59 -12.58 -0.97
CA ASP A 102 -10.02 -12.45 -0.66
C ASP A 102 -10.27 -11.79 0.70
N ARG A 103 -9.37 -12.02 1.67
CA ARG A 103 -9.44 -11.40 3.00
C ARG A 103 -9.31 -9.87 2.98
N PHE A 104 -8.74 -9.31 1.92
CA PHE A 104 -8.58 -7.87 1.72
C PHE A 104 -9.72 -7.22 0.94
N LEU A 105 -10.61 -8.02 0.35
CA LEU A 105 -11.77 -7.49 -0.37
C LEU A 105 -12.86 -7.03 0.58
N LEU A 106 -13.34 -5.81 0.39
CA LEU A 106 -14.43 -5.22 1.16
C LEU A 106 -15.76 -5.54 0.49
N THR A 107 -16.41 -6.60 0.93
CA THR A 107 -17.74 -7.01 0.46
C THR A 107 -18.84 -6.13 1.03
N ASN A 108 -18.66 -5.67 2.27
CA ASN A 108 -19.65 -4.87 2.99
C ASN A 108 -18.96 -3.64 3.59
N ARG A 109 -19.34 -2.43 3.16
CA ARG A 109 -18.71 -1.18 3.58
C ARG A 109 -19.56 -0.52 4.66
N ASN A 110 -19.19 -0.73 5.91
CA ASN A 110 -19.81 -0.06 7.05
C ASN A 110 -18.78 0.80 7.79
N PHE A 111 -18.96 2.12 7.74
CA PHE A 111 -18.08 3.10 8.39
C PHE A 111 -18.65 3.65 9.70
N GLU A 112 -19.79 3.14 10.16
CA GLU A 112 -20.44 3.59 11.40
C GLU A 112 -19.86 2.92 12.65
N VAL A 113 -18.92 1.98 12.47
CA VAL A 113 -18.28 1.24 13.56
C VAL A 113 -16.99 1.90 14.02
N GLN A 114 -16.61 1.64 15.28
CA GLN A 114 -15.40 2.22 15.86
C GLN A 114 -14.18 1.34 15.61
N TYR A 115 -13.01 1.98 15.49
CA TYR A 115 -11.73 1.30 15.29
C TYR A 115 -11.25 0.46 16.48
N ALA A 116 -11.81 0.66 17.68
CA ALA A 116 -11.47 -0.13 18.86
C ALA A 116 -11.66 -1.65 18.64
N HIS A 117 -12.63 -2.03 17.79
CA HIS A 117 -12.87 -3.43 17.45
C HIS A 117 -11.68 -4.09 16.76
N LEU A 118 -10.97 -3.37 15.90
CA LEU A 118 -9.79 -3.89 15.20
C LEU A 118 -8.68 -4.28 16.18
N TYR A 119 -8.41 -3.42 17.18
CA TYR A 119 -7.43 -3.72 18.21
C TYR A 119 -7.84 -4.91 19.09
N ALA A 120 -9.13 -4.98 19.47
CA ALA A 120 -9.66 -6.08 20.25
C ALA A 120 -9.56 -7.42 19.50
N GLU A 121 -9.88 -7.41 18.20
CA GLU A 121 -9.77 -8.60 17.34
C GLU A 121 -8.32 -9.02 17.14
N ARG A 122 -7.43 -8.07 16.90
CA ARG A 122 -5.99 -8.33 16.78
C ARG A 122 -5.43 -8.98 18.03
N LEU A 123 -5.73 -8.40 19.20
CA LEU A 123 -5.31 -8.95 20.48
C LEU A 123 -5.92 -10.33 20.72
N GLY A 124 -7.23 -10.50 20.46
CA GLY A 124 -7.94 -11.78 20.64
C GLY A 124 -7.38 -12.91 19.79
N SER A 125 -7.10 -12.61 18.51
CA SER A 125 -6.55 -13.57 17.56
C SER A 125 -5.11 -13.95 17.87
N LEU A 126 -4.25 -12.98 18.21
CA LEU A 126 -2.83 -13.23 18.44
C LEU A 126 -2.50 -13.68 19.87
N ARG A 127 -3.31 -13.34 20.88
CA ARG A 127 -3.07 -13.66 22.30
C ARG A 127 -2.70 -15.13 22.50
N LYS A 128 -3.51 -16.06 21.98
CA LYS A 128 -3.27 -17.49 22.16
C LYS A 128 -1.93 -17.95 21.57
N ILE A 129 -1.57 -17.41 20.44
CA ILE A 129 -0.34 -17.77 19.72
C ILE A 129 0.88 -17.22 20.46
N VAL A 130 0.79 -15.94 20.88
CA VAL A 130 1.86 -15.26 21.65
C VAL A 130 2.03 -15.89 23.04
N THR A 131 0.92 -16.26 23.71
CA THR A 131 0.97 -16.99 24.99
C THR A 131 1.73 -18.30 24.84
N LYS A 132 1.44 -19.08 23.79
CA LYS A 132 2.15 -20.34 23.52
C LYS A 132 3.63 -20.10 23.22
N ALA A 133 3.97 -19.07 22.48
CA ALA A 133 5.36 -18.69 22.22
C ALA A 133 6.09 -18.31 23.52
N ALA A 134 5.41 -17.58 24.40
CA ALA A 134 5.94 -17.23 25.73
C ALA A 134 6.20 -18.46 26.60
N GLU A 135 5.26 -19.42 26.62
CA GLU A 135 5.42 -20.70 27.33
C GLU A 135 6.58 -21.55 26.79
N ASN A 136 6.86 -21.47 25.51
CA ASN A 136 7.98 -22.16 24.87
C ASN A 136 9.33 -21.49 25.17
N ARG A 137 9.33 -20.15 25.30
CA ARG A 137 10.55 -19.35 25.47
C ARG A 137 11.01 -19.27 26.92
N TRP A 138 10.07 -19.18 27.87
CA TRP A 138 10.37 -18.95 29.28
C TRP A 138 10.00 -20.14 30.16
N ASP A 139 10.59 -20.20 31.38
CA ASP A 139 10.27 -21.24 32.34
C ASP A 139 8.76 -21.20 32.69
N ARG A 140 8.11 -22.34 32.59
CA ARG A 140 6.69 -22.54 32.96
C ARG A 140 6.35 -22.21 34.40
N LYS A 141 7.37 -22.03 35.25
CA LYS A 141 7.18 -21.60 36.65
C LYS A 141 6.78 -20.14 36.77
N ILE A 142 7.07 -19.31 35.75
CA ILE A 142 6.66 -17.90 35.74
C ILE A 142 5.21 -17.81 35.31
N PRO A 143 4.30 -17.27 36.16
CA PRO A 143 2.88 -17.26 35.86
C PRO A 143 2.57 -16.25 34.75
N ILE A 144 1.71 -16.65 33.82
CA ILE A 144 1.09 -15.74 32.87
C ILE A 144 -0.13 -15.14 33.55
N LYS A 145 -0.11 -13.83 33.79
CA LYS A 145 -1.15 -13.10 34.52
C LYS A 145 -1.92 -12.15 33.61
N ARG A 146 -3.11 -11.77 34.01
CA ARG A 146 -3.82 -10.59 33.51
C ARG A 146 -3.31 -9.35 34.25
N MET A 147 -3.45 -8.18 33.65
CA MET A 147 -3.03 -6.92 34.29
C MET A 147 -3.74 -6.68 35.63
N ASN A 148 -4.98 -7.16 35.78
CA ASN A 148 -5.73 -7.08 37.06
C ASN A 148 -5.15 -7.94 38.19
N ASP A 149 -4.36 -8.95 37.85
CA ASP A 149 -3.86 -9.96 38.78
C ASP A 149 -2.36 -9.76 39.11
N ILE A 150 -1.79 -8.61 38.71
CA ILE A 150 -0.39 -8.29 38.99
C ILE A 150 -0.25 -8.06 40.49
N ILE A 151 0.83 -8.62 41.05
CA ILE A 151 1.27 -8.37 42.42
C ILE A 151 2.60 -7.61 42.29
N PRO A 152 2.74 -6.42 42.91
CA PRO A 152 3.98 -5.66 42.86
C PRO A 152 5.18 -6.50 43.28
N ASP A 153 6.34 -6.26 42.65
CA ASP A 153 7.61 -6.96 42.83
C ASP A 153 7.60 -8.48 42.53
N GLU A 154 6.46 -9.06 42.11
CA GLU A 154 6.40 -10.45 41.68
C GLU A 154 6.60 -10.58 40.17
N GLU A 155 7.55 -11.45 39.77
CA GLU A 155 7.82 -11.69 38.35
C GLU A 155 6.66 -12.43 37.67
N CYS A 156 6.19 -11.87 36.58
CA CYS A 156 5.10 -12.46 35.80
C CYS A 156 5.28 -12.19 34.29
N ILE A 157 4.45 -12.85 33.50
CA ILE A 157 4.33 -12.65 32.06
C ILE A 157 2.99 -11.99 31.77
N LEU A 158 3.01 -10.90 30.99
CA LEU A 158 1.82 -10.23 30.49
C LEU A 158 1.75 -10.34 28.98
N VAL A 159 0.53 -10.45 28.44
CA VAL A 159 0.29 -10.45 26.98
C VAL A 159 -0.71 -9.34 26.65
N GLY A 160 -0.28 -8.39 25.83
CA GLY A 160 -1.11 -7.25 25.46
C GLY A 160 -0.74 -6.68 24.10
N ILE A 161 -1.46 -5.63 23.73
CA ILE A 161 -1.18 -4.84 22.53
C ILE A 161 -0.38 -3.60 22.94
N LEU A 162 0.63 -3.27 22.15
CA LEU A 162 1.51 -2.15 22.41
C LEU A 162 0.90 -0.85 21.90
N PHE A 163 0.93 0.19 22.72
CA PHE A 163 0.61 1.56 22.35
C PHE A 163 1.84 2.45 22.59
N LYS A 164 2.32 3.13 21.55
CA LYS A 164 3.41 4.10 21.66
C LYS A 164 2.82 5.50 21.83
N GLN A 165 3.02 6.09 23.00
CA GLN A 165 2.62 7.47 23.26
C GLN A 165 3.68 8.41 22.73
N MET A 166 3.37 9.09 21.62
CA MET A 166 4.27 9.97 20.88
C MET A 166 3.81 11.44 21.03
N ILE A 167 4.74 12.32 21.42
CA ILE A 167 4.47 13.76 21.53
C ILE A 167 4.39 14.41 20.15
N LEU A 168 5.22 13.93 19.20
CA LEU A 168 5.32 14.48 17.85
C LEU A 168 4.33 13.87 16.87
N LYS A 169 3.46 12.98 17.33
CA LYS A 169 2.44 12.31 16.49
C LYS A 169 1.64 13.33 15.67
N PRO A 170 1.45 13.09 14.36
CA PRO A 170 0.62 13.93 13.53
C PRO A 170 -0.80 14.01 14.09
N SER A 171 -1.33 15.23 14.24
CA SER A 171 -2.73 15.40 14.63
C SER A 171 -3.58 15.65 13.39
N ILE A 172 -4.82 15.14 13.39
CA ILE A 172 -5.80 15.36 12.33
C ILE A 172 -5.97 16.86 12.01
N VAL A 173 -5.93 17.72 13.04
CA VAL A 173 -6.02 19.17 12.87
C VAL A 173 -4.82 19.73 12.09
N LYS A 174 -3.61 19.24 12.37
CA LYS A 174 -2.40 19.62 11.62
C LYS A 174 -2.46 19.12 10.18
N GLN A 175 -2.94 17.91 9.97
CA GLN A 175 -3.10 17.34 8.63
C GLN A 175 -4.10 18.15 7.80
N ILE A 176 -5.27 18.46 8.33
CA ILE A 176 -6.29 19.31 7.68
C ILE A 176 -5.73 20.71 7.39
N ALA A 177 -4.95 21.28 8.32
CA ALA A 177 -4.31 22.58 8.11
C ALA A 177 -3.31 22.52 6.94
N THR A 178 -2.50 21.47 6.85
CA THR A 178 -1.54 21.26 5.75
C THR A 178 -2.25 21.08 4.41
N GLU A 179 -3.32 20.30 4.37
CA GLU A 179 -4.15 20.08 3.17
C GLU A 179 -4.81 21.38 2.68
N ASN A 180 -5.10 22.31 3.58
CA ASN A 180 -5.66 23.61 3.24
C ASN A 180 -4.58 24.71 3.04
N GLY A 181 -3.30 24.34 2.96
CA GLY A 181 -2.21 25.28 2.71
C GLY A 181 -1.71 26.06 3.93
N PHE A 182 -2.19 25.73 5.13
CA PHE A 182 -1.72 26.31 6.39
C PHE A 182 -0.63 25.43 7.01
N SER A 183 0.55 25.35 6.38
CA SER A 183 1.67 24.62 6.98
C SER A 183 2.25 25.43 8.14
N LEU A 184 1.97 24.98 9.36
CA LEU A 184 2.49 25.60 10.59
C LEU A 184 3.90 25.12 10.97
N GLN A 185 4.38 24.03 10.38
CA GLN A 185 5.69 23.45 10.67
C GLN A 185 6.27 22.78 9.42
N PRO A 186 7.61 22.81 9.23
CA PRO A 186 8.24 22.04 8.16
C PRO A 186 7.97 20.53 8.34
N PRO A 187 7.85 19.76 7.24
CA PRO A 187 7.70 18.33 7.30
C PRO A 187 8.89 17.71 8.05
N ARG A 188 8.61 16.79 8.97
CA ARG A 188 9.63 16.08 9.73
C ARG A 188 9.94 14.76 9.05
N ASN A 189 11.20 14.39 9.08
CA ASN A 189 11.62 13.09 8.55
C ASN A 189 11.18 11.91 9.44
N ARG A 190 11.06 12.15 10.76
CA ARG A 190 10.59 11.17 11.75
C ARG A 190 9.84 11.87 12.89
N TYR A 191 8.93 11.15 13.51
CA TYR A 191 8.10 11.64 14.64
C TYR A 191 8.60 11.10 16.00
N VAL A 192 9.78 10.54 16.06
CA VAL A 192 10.38 9.98 17.30
C VAL A 192 10.88 11.12 18.19
N ASP A 193 10.63 10.99 19.49
CA ASP A 193 11.08 11.91 20.52
C ASP A 193 11.62 11.12 21.72
N PRO A 194 12.73 11.55 22.38
CA PRO A 194 13.29 10.85 23.54
C PRO A 194 12.34 10.71 24.74
N THR A 195 11.24 11.46 24.75
CA THR A 195 10.20 11.41 25.79
C THR A 195 9.05 10.47 25.46
N ASP A 196 9.10 9.79 24.30
CA ASP A 196 8.10 8.82 23.91
C ASP A 196 8.06 7.65 24.90
N LYS A 197 6.88 7.07 25.11
CA LYS A 197 6.65 6.00 26.05
C LYS A 197 5.94 4.83 25.40
N LEU A 198 6.27 3.62 25.85
CA LEU A 198 5.54 2.42 25.52
C LEU A 198 4.56 2.07 26.63
N ILE A 199 3.36 1.74 26.24
CA ILE A 199 2.27 1.33 27.12
C ILE A 199 1.75 -0.01 26.59
N LEU A 200 1.67 -1.02 27.44
CA LEU A 200 0.98 -2.27 27.11
C LEU A 200 -0.48 -2.12 27.51
N GLU A 201 -1.38 -2.49 26.60
CA GLU A 201 -2.83 -2.41 26.81
C GLU A 201 -3.46 -3.78 26.73
N GLU A 202 -4.39 -4.04 27.63
CA GLU A 202 -5.36 -5.13 27.62
C GLU A 202 -6.77 -4.58 27.43
N GLU A 203 -7.79 -5.47 27.49
CA GLU A 203 -9.17 -5.06 27.31
C GLU A 203 -9.63 -4.05 28.38
N THR A 204 -9.11 -4.13 29.60
CA THR A 204 -9.59 -3.35 30.75
C THR A 204 -8.57 -2.39 31.33
N GLN A 205 -7.30 -2.66 31.15
CA GLN A 205 -6.19 -1.93 31.80
C GLN A 205 -5.05 -1.67 30.84
N ARG A 206 -4.18 -0.75 31.25
CA ARG A 206 -2.93 -0.43 30.59
C ARG A 206 -1.85 -0.15 31.62
N ILE A 207 -0.61 -0.50 31.27
CA ILE A 207 0.57 -0.29 32.10
C ILE A 207 1.72 0.29 31.30
N GLU A 208 2.42 1.28 31.88
CA GLU A 208 3.61 1.86 31.26
C GLU A 208 4.78 0.88 31.35
N LEU A 209 5.58 0.76 30.28
CA LEU A 209 6.71 -0.15 30.20
C LEU A 209 8.03 0.61 30.34
N ASN A 210 8.97 -0.02 31.06
CA ASN A 210 10.36 0.45 31.18
C ASN A 210 11.30 -0.76 31.25
N GLY A 211 12.61 -0.55 31.29
CA GLY A 211 13.60 -1.62 31.44
C GLY A 211 14.25 -2.04 30.13
N LYS A 212 14.34 -3.34 29.84
CA LYS A 212 15.00 -3.87 28.63
C LYS A 212 14.08 -3.87 27.42
N ILE A 213 13.57 -2.70 27.07
CA ILE A 213 12.75 -2.49 25.87
C ILE A 213 13.12 -1.14 25.25
N ASP A 214 13.45 -1.15 23.96
CA ASP A 214 13.83 0.07 23.23
C ASP A 214 12.58 0.71 22.62
N VAL A 215 12.19 1.87 23.15
CA VAL A 215 10.99 2.60 22.73
C VAL A 215 11.01 2.94 21.24
N ASP A 216 12.19 3.21 20.70
CA ASP A 216 12.37 3.73 19.36
C ASP A 216 12.26 2.64 18.28
N GLN A 217 12.37 1.36 18.67
CA GLN A 217 12.26 0.21 17.79
C GLN A 217 10.82 -0.32 17.63
N PHE A 218 9.88 0.20 18.41
CA PHE A 218 8.49 -0.27 18.43
C PHE A 218 7.51 0.79 17.95
N VAL A 219 6.37 0.31 17.47
CA VAL A 219 5.23 1.13 17.03
C VAL A 219 3.94 0.64 17.68
N THR A 220 2.89 1.42 17.60
CA THR A 220 1.55 1.05 18.09
C THR A 220 1.00 -0.17 17.33
N GLY A 221 0.23 -1.01 18.03
CA GLY A 221 -0.56 -2.08 17.43
C GLY A 221 0.13 -3.45 17.35
N ILE A 222 1.30 -3.59 17.93
CA ILE A 222 2.02 -4.86 18.04
C ILE A 222 1.47 -5.66 19.21
N VAL A 223 1.18 -6.95 19.02
CA VAL A 223 0.81 -7.86 20.10
C VAL A 223 2.05 -8.63 20.54
N MET A 224 2.38 -8.55 21.82
CA MET A 224 3.57 -9.18 22.38
C MET A 224 3.34 -9.73 23.79
N ALA A 225 4.19 -10.67 24.21
CA ALA A 225 4.35 -11.05 25.58
C ALA A 225 5.59 -10.38 26.17
N ILE A 226 5.46 -9.87 27.37
CA ILE A 226 6.56 -9.29 28.15
C ILE A 226 6.70 -10.04 29.46
N ARG A 227 7.96 -10.24 29.89
CA ARG A 227 8.34 -10.82 31.17
C ARG A 227 8.98 -9.77 32.04
N GLY A 228 8.55 -9.63 33.26
CA GLY A 228 9.07 -8.65 34.19
C GLY A 228 8.28 -8.59 35.50
N TYR A 229 8.27 -7.44 36.13
CA TYR A 229 7.53 -7.17 37.37
C TYR A 229 7.09 -5.71 37.41
N GLU A 230 6.03 -5.43 38.16
CA GLU A 230 5.57 -4.07 38.43
C GLU A 230 6.37 -3.47 39.60
N ASP A 231 6.85 -2.25 39.44
CA ASP A 231 7.53 -1.51 40.51
C ASP A 231 6.52 -0.80 41.43
N GLU A 232 7.01 -0.25 42.58
CA GLU A 232 6.18 0.50 43.53
C GLU A 232 5.48 1.73 42.93
N LYS A 233 5.88 2.19 41.72
CA LYS A 233 5.30 3.34 41.02
C LYS A 233 4.20 2.95 40.03
N GLY A 234 3.94 1.65 39.85
CA GLY A 234 2.99 1.15 38.90
C GLY A 234 3.50 1.12 37.46
N VAL A 235 4.81 1.02 37.27
CA VAL A 235 5.50 0.86 35.99
C VAL A 235 5.99 -0.57 35.86
N PHE A 236 5.76 -1.21 34.71
CA PHE A 236 6.24 -2.58 34.50
C PHE A 236 7.67 -2.58 33.97
N ILE A 237 8.57 -3.19 34.75
CA ILE A 237 9.99 -3.31 34.42
C ILE A 237 10.20 -4.56 33.56
N VAL A 238 10.37 -4.38 32.28
CA VAL A 238 10.55 -5.46 31.29
C VAL A 238 11.97 -6.03 31.42
N LYS A 239 12.07 -7.36 31.60
CA LYS A 239 13.30 -8.13 31.56
C LYS A 239 13.58 -8.78 30.22
N ASP A 240 12.53 -9.25 29.56
CA ASP A 240 12.55 -9.87 28.22
C ASP A 240 11.17 -9.81 27.58
N TYR A 241 11.10 -10.01 26.27
CA TYR A 241 9.86 -10.00 25.51
C TYR A 241 9.90 -11.01 24.36
N CYS A 242 8.74 -11.41 23.86
CA CYS A 242 8.62 -12.24 22.66
C CYS A 242 7.34 -11.90 21.86
N PHE A 243 7.39 -12.32 20.61
CA PHE A 243 6.26 -12.22 19.67
C PHE A 243 5.71 -13.61 19.38
N LYS A 244 4.79 -13.69 18.45
CA LYS A 244 4.26 -14.97 17.97
C LYS A 244 5.37 -15.80 17.30
N ASP A 245 5.27 -17.12 17.43
CA ASP A 245 6.08 -18.02 16.60
C ASP A 245 5.63 -17.98 15.14
N LEU A 246 6.60 -18.04 14.23
CA LEU A 246 6.32 -18.12 12.78
C LEU A 246 5.81 -19.53 12.45
N SER A 247 4.80 -19.61 11.57
CA SER A 247 4.36 -20.88 11.00
C SER A 247 5.41 -21.39 10.00
N ILE A 248 5.64 -22.70 9.98
CA ILE A 248 6.57 -23.30 9.01
C ILE A 248 5.93 -23.23 7.63
N PRO A 249 6.57 -22.51 6.65
CA PRO A 249 6.05 -22.47 5.29
C PRO A 249 6.12 -23.84 4.64
N LYS A 250 5.36 -24.03 3.55
CA LYS A 250 5.43 -25.25 2.76
C LYS A 250 6.85 -25.42 2.19
N GLN A 251 7.37 -26.63 2.21
CA GLN A 251 8.68 -26.89 1.61
C GLN A 251 8.60 -26.68 0.09
N LEU A 252 9.55 -25.93 -0.46
CA LEU A 252 9.62 -25.64 -1.88
C LEU A 252 10.06 -26.89 -2.66
N SER A 253 9.34 -27.19 -3.72
CA SER A 253 9.73 -28.20 -4.69
C SER A 253 10.67 -27.58 -5.73
N PRO A 254 11.82 -28.19 -6.06
CA PRO A 254 12.72 -27.64 -7.07
C PRO A 254 12.01 -27.57 -8.43
N MET A 255 12.09 -26.42 -9.08
CA MET A 255 11.58 -26.23 -10.43
C MET A 255 12.59 -26.74 -11.46
N LYS A 256 12.11 -27.20 -12.61
CA LYS A 256 12.99 -27.71 -13.69
C LYS A 256 13.78 -26.61 -14.36
N ASP A 257 13.14 -25.45 -14.55
CA ASP A 257 13.71 -24.29 -15.22
C ASP A 257 13.59 -23.07 -14.33
N ASP A 258 14.52 -22.13 -14.46
CA ASP A 258 14.46 -20.86 -13.76
C ASP A 258 13.31 -20.00 -14.32
N GLN A 259 12.37 -19.66 -13.48
CA GLN A 259 11.26 -18.75 -13.76
C GLN A 259 11.40 -17.51 -12.91
N TYR A 260 11.03 -16.38 -13.48
CA TYR A 260 11.18 -15.08 -12.82
C TYR A 260 9.85 -14.34 -12.71
N ILE A 261 9.69 -13.62 -11.60
CA ILE A 261 8.70 -12.55 -11.45
C ILE A 261 9.43 -11.24 -11.55
N LEU A 262 8.93 -10.33 -12.38
CA LEU A 262 9.41 -8.96 -12.39
C LEU A 262 8.54 -8.10 -11.45
N LEU A 263 9.18 -7.44 -10.49
CA LEU A 263 8.55 -6.56 -9.51
C LEU A 263 8.94 -5.12 -9.81
N ALA A 264 7.95 -4.24 -9.95
CA ALA A 264 8.15 -2.81 -10.15
C ALA A 264 7.17 -2.00 -9.29
N SER A 265 7.48 -0.75 -9.01
CA SER A 265 6.59 0.16 -8.28
C SER A 265 6.91 1.62 -8.57
N GLY A 266 5.95 2.51 -8.34
CA GLY A 266 6.21 3.94 -8.36
C GLY A 266 6.58 4.49 -9.75
N PHE A 267 5.76 4.27 -10.74
CA PHE A 267 5.96 4.86 -12.07
C PHE A 267 5.75 6.37 -12.05
N LEU A 268 4.87 6.87 -11.18
CA LEU A 268 4.57 8.30 -10.96
C LEU A 268 4.40 9.06 -12.28
N LEU A 269 3.67 8.48 -13.23
CA LEU A 269 3.52 9.06 -14.55
C LEU A 269 2.67 10.34 -14.50
N SER A 270 3.15 11.37 -15.19
CA SER A 270 2.45 12.63 -15.44
C SER A 270 2.67 13.06 -16.90
N GLU A 271 1.90 14.01 -17.41
CA GLU A 271 1.98 14.48 -18.81
C GLU A 271 3.39 14.94 -19.24
N THR A 272 4.17 15.47 -18.30
CA THR A 272 5.50 16.04 -18.55
C THR A 272 6.64 15.10 -18.15
N SER A 273 6.32 13.86 -17.84
CA SER A 273 7.28 12.94 -17.23
C SER A 273 8.28 12.38 -18.25
N ILE A 274 9.57 12.60 -18.01
CA ILE A 274 10.68 11.99 -18.75
C ILE A 274 10.66 10.46 -18.59
N ILE A 275 10.04 9.98 -17.52
CA ILE A 275 9.95 8.56 -17.12
C ILE A 275 9.19 7.72 -18.16
N PHE A 276 8.33 8.34 -18.97
CA PHE A 276 7.61 7.62 -20.03
C PHE A 276 8.58 6.89 -20.98
N ASN A 277 9.69 7.51 -21.35
CA ASN A 277 10.68 6.91 -22.22
C ASN A 277 11.36 5.69 -21.58
N GLN A 278 11.65 5.75 -20.27
CA GLN A 278 12.24 4.62 -19.53
C GLN A 278 11.24 3.47 -19.38
N LEU A 279 9.96 3.79 -19.14
CA LEU A 279 8.89 2.78 -19.12
C LEU A 279 8.68 2.13 -20.49
N GLU A 280 8.67 2.94 -21.55
CA GLU A 280 8.59 2.39 -22.92
C GLU A 280 9.81 1.51 -23.21
N TYR A 281 10.97 1.91 -22.72
CA TYR A 281 12.19 1.13 -22.87
C TYR A 281 12.13 -0.20 -22.10
N LEU A 282 11.62 -0.21 -20.86
CA LEU A 282 11.32 -1.43 -20.10
C LEU A 282 10.38 -2.35 -20.89
N VAL A 283 9.27 -1.82 -21.38
CA VAL A 283 8.30 -2.58 -22.18
C VAL A 283 8.93 -3.15 -23.45
N ASN A 284 9.71 -2.35 -24.17
CA ASN A 284 10.41 -2.80 -25.36
C ASN A 284 11.45 -3.89 -25.04
N SER A 285 12.14 -3.78 -23.91
CA SER A 285 13.08 -4.82 -23.45
C SER A 285 12.38 -6.14 -23.10
N LEU A 286 11.12 -6.08 -22.63
CA LEU A 286 10.30 -7.26 -22.39
C LEU A 286 9.75 -7.89 -23.67
N THR A 287 9.50 -7.09 -24.71
CA THR A 287 8.87 -7.54 -25.97
C THR A 287 9.86 -7.92 -27.05
N GLN A 288 11.04 -7.28 -27.08
CA GLN A 288 12.03 -7.39 -28.16
C GLN A 288 13.43 -7.63 -27.62
N SER A 289 14.15 -8.62 -28.15
CA SER A 289 15.51 -8.97 -27.69
C SER A 289 16.64 -8.20 -28.37
N SER A 290 16.33 -7.33 -29.32
CA SER A 290 17.32 -6.82 -30.28
C SER A 290 18.41 -5.90 -29.71
N ASN A 291 18.23 -5.34 -28.51
CA ASN A 291 19.17 -4.38 -27.91
C ASN A 291 19.83 -4.87 -26.61
N ILE A 292 19.58 -6.12 -26.20
CA ILE A 292 20.10 -6.64 -24.94
C ILE A 292 21.44 -7.30 -25.19
N GLN A 293 22.53 -6.66 -24.75
CA GLN A 293 23.89 -7.17 -24.92
C GLN A 293 24.25 -8.30 -23.93
N SER A 294 23.65 -8.28 -22.73
CA SER A 294 23.90 -9.27 -21.70
C SER A 294 23.04 -10.51 -21.90
N LYS A 295 23.66 -11.67 -22.11
CA LYS A 295 22.98 -12.97 -22.19
C LYS A 295 22.22 -13.32 -20.90
N GLN A 296 22.75 -12.90 -19.73
CA GLN A 296 22.13 -13.14 -18.45
C GLN A 296 20.79 -12.40 -18.34
N ILE A 297 20.78 -11.11 -18.68
CA ILE A 297 19.54 -10.30 -18.68
C ILE A 297 18.56 -10.85 -19.70
N GLN A 298 19.02 -11.22 -20.89
CA GLN A 298 18.17 -11.84 -21.90
C GLN A 298 17.52 -13.12 -21.39
N ASN A 299 18.27 -13.96 -20.68
CA ASN A 299 17.74 -15.18 -20.06
C ASN A 299 16.69 -14.84 -18.99
N ILE A 300 16.95 -13.87 -18.11
CA ILE A 300 15.99 -13.42 -17.09
C ILE A 300 14.70 -12.93 -17.76
N LEU A 301 14.82 -11.99 -18.72
CA LEU A 301 13.65 -11.37 -19.35
C LEU A 301 12.83 -12.36 -20.21
N SER A 302 13.47 -13.38 -20.80
CA SER A 302 12.77 -14.43 -21.57
C SER A 302 11.98 -15.39 -20.69
N ASN A 303 12.38 -15.54 -19.43
CA ASN A 303 11.76 -16.47 -18.47
C ASN A 303 10.85 -15.76 -17.42
N ILE A 304 10.50 -14.50 -17.67
CA ILE A 304 9.51 -13.80 -16.85
C ILE A 304 8.13 -14.38 -17.13
N ILE A 305 7.50 -14.93 -16.10
CA ILE A 305 6.15 -15.48 -16.16
C ILE A 305 5.08 -14.52 -15.69
N ARG A 306 5.46 -13.51 -14.88
CA ARG A 306 4.55 -12.53 -14.30
C ARG A 306 5.21 -11.19 -14.03
N PHE A 307 4.49 -10.11 -14.29
CA PHE A 307 4.91 -8.76 -13.98
C PHE A 307 3.99 -8.16 -12.91
N VAL A 308 4.53 -7.86 -11.73
CA VAL A 308 3.77 -7.29 -10.61
C VAL A 308 4.12 -5.82 -10.44
N VAL A 309 3.12 -4.96 -10.49
CA VAL A 309 3.25 -3.53 -10.28
C VAL A 309 2.68 -3.16 -8.91
N ALA A 310 3.55 -2.80 -7.98
CA ALA A 310 3.20 -2.56 -6.58
C ALA A 310 2.83 -1.09 -6.31
N GLY A 311 1.88 -0.55 -7.07
CA GLY A 311 1.24 0.73 -6.85
C GLY A 311 2.03 1.97 -7.27
N ASN A 312 1.37 3.14 -7.11
CA ASN A 312 1.83 4.47 -7.51
C ASN A 312 2.13 4.57 -9.02
N LEU A 313 1.11 4.26 -9.83
CA LEU A 313 1.17 4.35 -11.28
C LEU A 313 1.27 5.80 -11.74
N ILE A 314 0.53 6.71 -11.10
CA ILE A 314 0.44 8.12 -11.45
C ILE A 314 1.01 9.01 -10.35
N GLU A 315 1.40 10.24 -10.73
CA GLU A 315 1.85 11.25 -9.80
C GLU A 315 0.69 11.79 -8.94
N SER A 316 0.98 12.18 -7.70
CA SER A 316 -0.03 12.74 -6.79
C SER A 316 -0.69 13.99 -7.36
N SER A 317 -2.03 14.04 -7.31
CA SER A 317 -2.84 15.17 -7.77
C SER A 317 -2.63 16.48 -6.99
N ASN A 318 -1.89 16.48 -5.89
CA ASN A 318 -1.65 17.68 -5.09
C ASN A 318 -0.78 18.72 -5.82
N ARG A 319 0.18 18.31 -6.65
CA ARG A 319 0.91 19.22 -7.55
C ARG A 319 0.04 19.80 -8.65
N LEU A 320 -1.01 19.09 -9.05
CA LEU A 320 -1.96 19.55 -10.06
C LEU A 320 -2.93 20.63 -9.56
N LYS A 321 -3.18 20.69 -8.24
CA LYS A 321 -4.07 21.72 -7.64
C LYS A 321 -3.45 23.12 -7.68
N GLU A 322 -2.13 23.26 -7.68
CA GLU A 322 -1.45 24.56 -7.77
C GLU A 322 -1.60 25.17 -9.16
N THR A 323 -1.64 24.37 -10.21
CA THR A 323 -1.87 24.85 -11.60
C THR A 323 -3.34 25.14 -11.91
N THR A 324 -4.27 24.43 -11.27
CA THR A 324 -5.71 24.60 -11.54
C THR A 324 -6.33 25.82 -10.90
N ASN A 325 -5.72 26.41 -9.88
CA ASN A 325 -6.22 27.65 -9.25
C ASN A 325 -6.04 28.90 -10.13
N GLN A 326 -5.27 28.82 -11.21
CA GLN A 326 -5.06 29.97 -12.12
C GLN A 326 -6.10 30.12 -13.25
N ALA A 327 -6.99 29.16 -13.47
CA ALA A 327 -7.86 29.19 -14.64
C ALA A 327 -9.30 28.72 -14.39
N LYS A 328 -9.99 29.31 -13.40
CA LYS A 328 -11.43 29.07 -13.20
C LYS A 328 -12.33 29.64 -14.33
N TYR A 329 -11.78 30.31 -15.33
CA TYR A 329 -12.55 30.99 -16.38
C TYR A 329 -12.38 30.46 -17.79
N LEU A 330 -11.60 29.41 -18.01
CA LEU A 330 -11.45 28.77 -19.34
C LEU A 330 -12.07 27.38 -19.31
N THR A 331 -13.38 27.31 -19.45
CA THR A 331 -14.16 26.08 -19.70
C THR A 331 -13.91 25.52 -21.11
N ARG A 332 -12.69 25.14 -21.42
CA ARG A 332 -12.41 24.14 -22.45
C ARG A 332 -12.35 22.79 -21.74
N LYS A 333 -12.93 21.76 -22.36
CA LYS A 333 -12.79 20.35 -21.96
C LYS A 333 -11.29 19.97 -21.96
N MET A 334 -10.58 20.36 -20.92
CA MET A 334 -9.24 19.81 -20.67
C MET A 334 -9.47 18.45 -19.99
N THR A 335 -9.09 17.42 -20.68
CA THR A 335 -8.90 16.09 -20.06
C THR A 335 -7.97 16.29 -18.88
N ALA A 336 -8.32 15.78 -17.72
CA ALA A 336 -7.41 15.89 -16.57
C ALA A 336 -6.10 15.16 -16.90
N SER A 337 -4.96 15.75 -16.58
CA SER A 337 -3.63 15.17 -16.87
C SER A 337 -3.47 13.73 -16.32
N SER A 338 -4.15 13.43 -15.21
CA SER A 338 -4.23 12.07 -14.67
C SER A 338 -4.90 11.07 -15.60
N VAL A 339 -5.85 11.50 -16.43
CA VAL A 339 -6.56 10.62 -17.40
C VAL A 339 -5.62 10.28 -18.57
N GLU A 340 -4.86 11.26 -19.06
CA GLU A 340 -3.89 11.03 -20.14
C GLU A 340 -2.74 10.14 -19.66
N ALA A 341 -2.25 10.34 -18.43
CA ALA A 341 -1.26 9.46 -17.80
C ALA A 341 -1.77 8.03 -17.70
N MET A 342 -3.02 7.83 -17.24
CA MET A 342 -3.64 6.49 -17.16
C MET A 342 -3.81 5.85 -18.55
N HIS A 343 -4.15 6.64 -19.56
CA HIS A 343 -4.27 6.13 -20.93
C HIS A 343 -2.90 5.64 -21.45
N SER A 344 -1.85 6.42 -21.22
CA SER A 344 -0.48 6.05 -21.61
C SER A 344 -0.01 4.76 -20.92
N ILE A 345 -0.35 4.60 -19.62
CA ILE A 345 -0.07 3.38 -18.87
C ILE A 345 -0.84 2.19 -19.45
N ASP A 346 -2.14 2.37 -19.79
CA ASP A 346 -2.94 1.31 -20.37
C ASP A 346 -2.37 0.80 -21.72
N GLU A 347 -1.85 1.70 -22.55
CA GLU A 347 -1.18 1.31 -23.79
C GLU A 347 0.09 0.48 -23.55
N LEU A 348 0.91 0.87 -22.53
CA LEU A 348 2.10 0.12 -22.16
C LEU A 348 1.74 -1.25 -21.55
N PHE A 349 0.76 -1.28 -20.66
CA PHE A 349 0.30 -2.52 -20.04
C PHE A 349 -0.35 -3.48 -21.04
N ASN A 350 -1.06 -2.96 -22.06
CA ASN A 350 -1.58 -3.79 -23.12
C ASN A 350 -0.49 -4.50 -23.93
N LYS A 351 0.67 -3.85 -24.14
CA LYS A 351 1.83 -4.48 -24.77
C LYS A 351 2.41 -5.61 -23.89
N ILE A 352 2.50 -5.39 -22.56
CA ILE A 352 3.01 -6.39 -21.61
C ILE A 352 2.01 -7.55 -21.50
N ALA A 353 0.72 -7.25 -21.35
CA ALA A 353 -0.34 -8.25 -21.19
C ALA A 353 -0.48 -9.20 -22.40
N ALA A 354 -0.01 -8.77 -23.58
CA ALA A 354 0.05 -9.62 -24.77
C ALA A 354 1.11 -10.74 -24.67
N ILE A 355 2.06 -10.65 -23.72
CA ILE A 355 3.23 -11.53 -23.63
C ILE A 355 3.38 -12.23 -22.28
N THR A 356 2.87 -11.65 -21.19
CA THR A 356 2.95 -12.21 -19.83
C THR A 356 1.80 -11.69 -18.99
N ASP A 357 1.50 -12.37 -17.87
CA ASP A 357 0.53 -11.89 -16.92
C ASP A 357 1.01 -10.63 -16.22
N ILE A 358 0.10 -9.67 -16.01
CA ILE A 358 0.34 -8.43 -15.31
C ILE A 358 -0.60 -8.29 -14.12
N ASP A 359 -0.03 -8.07 -12.94
CA ASP A 359 -0.73 -7.86 -11.68
C ASP A 359 -0.59 -6.40 -11.26
N ILE A 360 -1.70 -5.69 -11.11
CA ILE A 360 -1.73 -4.26 -10.83
C ILE A 360 -2.29 -4.03 -9.43
N MET A 361 -1.43 -3.61 -8.50
CA MET A 361 -1.83 -3.19 -7.16
C MET A 361 -2.02 -1.66 -7.13
N PRO A 362 -2.97 -1.13 -6.34
CA PRO A 362 -3.06 0.30 -6.10
C PRO A 362 -2.00 0.78 -5.11
N GLY A 363 -1.58 2.05 -5.24
CA GLY A 363 -0.73 2.76 -4.30
C GLY A 363 -1.41 4.00 -3.72
N VAL A 364 -0.69 4.78 -2.93
CA VAL A 364 -1.22 5.96 -2.25
C VAL A 364 -1.66 7.06 -3.22
N ASN A 365 -1.00 7.16 -4.38
CA ASN A 365 -1.26 8.19 -5.39
C ASN A 365 -2.31 7.75 -6.42
N ASP A 366 -2.63 6.47 -6.47
CA ASP A 366 -3.55 5.92 -7.47
C ASP A 366 -5.02 6.22 -7.14
N PRO A 367 -5.89 6.29 -8.15
CA PRO A 367 -7.32 6.56 -7.96
C PRO A 367 -8.07 5.36 -7.38
N SER A 368 -7.67 4.96 -6.18
CA SER A 368 -8.28 3.94 -5.34
C SER A 368 -8.70 4.55 -3.99
N CYS A 369 -9.14 3.73 -3.04
CA CYS A 369 -9.39 4.21 -1.67
C CYS A 369 -8.07 4.47 -0.94
N HIS A 370 -8.02 5.54 -0.14
CA HIS A 370 -6.83 5.86 0.68
C HIS A 370 -6.61 4.87 1.82
N MET A 371 -7.71 4.29 2.33
CA MET A 371 -7.66 3.37 3.46
C MET A 371 -7.24 1.98 3.04
N LEU A 372 -6.38 1.37 3.85
CA LEU A 372 -6.03 -0.04 3.71
C LEU A 372 -7.16 -0.97 4.23
N PRO A 373 -7.37 -2.12 3.61
CA PRO A 373 -6.81 -2.57 2.35
C PRO A 373 -7.34 -1.74 1.18
N GLN A 374 -6.45 -1.30 0.29
CA GLN A 374 -6.89 -0.63 -0.92
C GLN A 374 -7.55 -1.64 -1.86
N GLN A 375 -8.68 -1.22 -2.43
CA GLN A 375 -9.46 -2.07 -3.33
C GLN A 375 -8.88 -2.01 -4.75
N PRO A 376 -9.09 -3.05 -5.57
CA PRO A 376 -8.60 -3.10 -6.93
C PRO A 376 -8.98 -1.86 -7.73
N LEU A 377 -8.07 -1.40 -8.60
CA LEU A 377 -8.38 -0.36 -9.57
C LEU A 377 -9.47 -0.84 -10.52
N HIS A 378 -10.40 0.06 -10.85
CA HIS A 378 -11.53 -0.32 -11.68
C HIS A 378 -11.08 -0.58 -13.13
N PRO A 379 -11.53 -1.66 -13.80
CA PRO A 379 -11.13 -1.99 -15.17
C PRO A 379 -11.37 -0.89 -16.21
N CYS A 380 -12.31 0.04 -15.96
CA CYS A 380 -12.54 1.19 -16.86
C CYS A 380 -11.33 2.13 -16.97
N MET A 381 -10.39 2.07 -16.04
CA MET A 381 -9.13 2.83 -16.09
C MET A 381 -8.14 2.23 -17.10
N PHE A 382 -8.38 0.97 -17.50
CA PHE A 382 -7.53 0.20 -18.40
C PHE A 382 -8.35 -0.35 -19.58
N PRO A 383 -8.91 0.52 -20.44
CA PRO A 383 -9.86 0.10 -21.48
C PRO A 383 -9.27 -0.84 -22.54
N SER A 384 -7.97 -0.86 -22.72
CA SER A 384 -7.25 -1.72 -23.65
C SER A 384 -6.73 -2.98 -23.00
N SER A 385 -5.93 -2.85 -21.95
CA SER A 385 -5.27 -3.98 -21.28
C SER A 385 -6.25 -4.85 -20.49
N SER A 386 -7.32 -4.28 -19.90
CA SER A 386 -8.33 -5.07 -19.18
C SER A 386 -9.13 -6.06 -20.05
N LYS A 387 -9.05 -5.95 -21.38
CA LYS A 387 -9.61 -6.94 -22.31
C LYS A 387 -8.77 -8.22 -22.41
N GLN A 388 -7.51 -8.13 -22.02
CA GLN A 388 -6.59 -9.26 -21.94
C GLN A 388 -6.87 -10.06 -20.67
N LYS A 389 -6.99 -11.38 -20.78
CA LYS A 389 -7.15 -12.28 -19.61
C LYS A 389 -5.95 -12.27 -18.68
N SER A 390 -4.80 -11.87 -19.18
CA SER A 390 -3.53 -11.74 -18.48
C SER A 390 -3.40 -10.47 -17.62
N THR A 391 -4.42 -9.58 -17.61
CA THR A 391 -4.42 -8.37 -16.79
C THR A 391 -5.28 -8.54 -15.56
N HIS A 392 -4.68 -8.40 -14.38
CA HIS A 392 -5.34 -8.56 -13.09
C HIS A 392 -5.22 -7.28 -12.26
N CYS A 393 -6.35 -6.65 -11.92
CA CYS A 393 -6.40 -5.56 -10.95
C CYS A 393 -6.62 -6.18 -9.55
N LEU A 394 -5.74 -5.89 -8.62
CA LEU A 394 -5.63 -6.58 -7.34
C LEU A 394 -5.67 -5.61 -6.16
N THR A 395 -5.76 -6.14 -4.94
CA THR A 395 -5.77 -5.35 -3.71
C THR A 395 -4.36 -4.93 -3.28
N ASN A 396 -4.28 -3.98 -2.38
CA ASN A 396 -3.09 -3.71 -1.57
C ASN A 396 -3.49 -3.78 -0.08
N PRO A 397 -2.99 -4.75 0.69
CA PRO A 397 -1.97 -5.78 0.35
C PRO A 397 -2.42 -6.80 -0.69
N TYR A 398 -1.45 -7.54 -1.25
CA TYR A 398 -1.64 -8.60 -2.21
C TYR A 398 -1.00 -9.90 -1.72
N ASP A 399 -1.81 -10.95 -1.57
CA ASP A 399 -1.40 -12.29 -1.12
C ASP A 399 -1.70 -13.29 -2.24
N PHE A 400 -0.71 -14.01 -2.72
CA PHE A 400 -0.87 -14.93 -3.83
C PHE A 400 0.14 -16.07 -3.78
N GLN A 401 -0.12 -17.10 -4.57
CA GLN A 401 0.72 -18.27 -4.67
C GLN A 401 1.01 -18.60 -6.14
N ILE A 402 2.25 -18.96 -6.44
CA ILE A 402 2.69 -19.47 -7.72
C ILE A 402 3.33 -20.84 -7.48
N GLY A 403 2.67 -21.91 -7.94
CA GLY A 403 3.06 -23.25 -7.58
C GLY A 403 3.04 -23.45 -6.06
N ASP A 404 4.20 -23.77 -5.46
CA ASP A 404 4.34 -23.92 -4.01
C ASP A 404 4.79 -22.63 -3.29
N ILE A 405 5.13 -21.58 -4.03
CA ILE A 405 5.71 -20.34 -3.49
C ILE A 405 4.58 -19.35 -3.17
N ARG A 406 4.43 -19.01 -1.89
CA ARG A 406 3.51 -17.96 -1.44
C ARG A 406 4.23 -16.64 -1.32
N LEU A 407 3.64 -15.61 -1.92
CA LEU A 407 4.15 -14.25 -1.92
C LEU A 407 3.13 -13.32 -1.25
N LEU A 408 3.63 -12.44 -0.40
CA LEU A 408 2.85 -11.39 0.24
C LEU A 408 3.48 -10.04 -0.11
N GLY A 409 2.68 -9.10 -0.57
CA GLY A 409 3.20 -7.80 -0.99
C GLY A 409 2.35 -6.64 -0.52
N THR A 410 3.00 -5.49 -0.38
CA THR A 410 2.36 -4.20 -0.13
C THR A 410 2.90 -3.16 -1.09
N SER A 411 2.17 -2.08 -1.30
CA SER A 411 2.72 -0.94 -2.04
C SER A 411 3.53 0.04 -1.17
N GLY A 412 3.89 -0.35 0.06
CA GLY A 412 4.91 0.29 0.89
C GLY A 412 4.41 1.26 1.95
N GLN A 413 3.12 1.67 1.95
CA GLN A 413 2.61 2.63 2.93
C GLN A 413 2.84 2.21 4.39
N ASN A 414 2.73 0.92 4.68
CA ASN A 414 2.98 0.37 6.00
C ASN A 414 4.45 0.51 6.42
N VAL A 415 5.39 0.30 5.49
CA VAL A 415 6.83 0.46 5.74
C VAL A 415 7.18 1.93 5.95
N ASP A 416 6.62 2.82 5.12
CA ASP A 416 6.84 4.26 5.24
C ASP A 416 6.31 4.82 6.56
N ASP A 417 5.12 4.37 6.98
CA ASP A 417 4.52 4.82 8.23
C ASP A 417 5.31 4.33 9.47
N ILE A 418 5.80 3.09 9.46
CA ILE A 418 6.66 2.56 10.53
C ILE A 418 8.00 3.30 10.59
N ASP A 419 8.62 3.62 9.45
CA ASP A 419 9.87 4.39 9.38
C ASP A 419 9.72 5.78 10.01
N LEU A 420 8.58 6.44 9.78
CA LEU A 420 8.28 7.74 10.40
C LEU A 420 8.18 7.69 11.93
N GLN A 421 7.81 6.54 12.50
CA GLN A 421 7.54 6.35 13.93
C GLN A 421 8.64 5.61 14.69
N SER A 422 9.68 5.17 14.01
CA SER A 422 10.76 4.39 14.60
C SER A 422 12.14 4.89 14.15
N THR A 423 13.19 4.41 14.81
CA THR A 423 14.59 4.64 14.42
C THR A 423 15.21 3.43 13.75
N ILE A 424 14.40 2.53 13.21
CA ILE A 424 14.88 1.35 12.48
C ILE A 424 15.66 1.81 11.24
N ASP A 425 16.92 1.36 11.12
CA ASP A 425 17.86 1.92 10.15
C ASP A 425 17.54 1.57 8.69
N ASN A 426 17.03 0.35 8.44
CA ASN A 426 16.81 -0.16 7.09
C ASN A 426 15.36 -0.57 6.87
N ARG A 427 14.83 -0.25 5.69
CA ARG A 427 13.47 -0.60 5.30
C ARG A 427 13.24 -2.12 5.26
N VAL A 428 14.26 -2.89 4.89
CA VAL A 428 14.17 -4.35 4.91
C VAL A 428 14.05 -4.91 6.35
N HIS A 429 14.62 -4.24 7.37
CA HIS A 429 14.42 -4.61 8.77
C HIS A 429 13.00 -4.31 9.26
N ILE A 430 12.36 -3.28 8.70
CA ILE A 430 10.93 -3.03 8.99
C ILE A 430 10.08 -4.19 8.49
N LEU A 431 10.35 -4.72 7.28
CA LEU A 431 9.66 -5.92 6.78
C LEU A 431 9.91 -7.15 7.67
N GLU A 432 11.16 -7.33 8.11
CA GLU A 432 11.53 -8.39 9.06
C GLU A 432 10.74 -8.27 10.36
N ASN A 433 10.62 -7.06 10.88
CA ASN A 433 9.87 -6.79 12.11
C ASN A 433 8.37 -7.03 11.90
N CYS A 434 7.78 -6.61 10.78
CA CYS A 434 6.38 -6.93 10.46
C CYS A 434 6.12 -8.44 10.43
N LEU A 435 7.07 -9.21 9.89
CA LEU A 435 7.00 -10.67 9.88
C LEU A 435 7.05 -11.24 11.30
N ASN A 436 7.99 -10.80 12.13
CA ASN A 436 8.15 -11.21 13.52
C ASN A 436 6.96 -10.81 14.40
N TRP A 437 6.44 -9.59 14.24
CA TRP A 437 5.24 -9.12 14.93
C TRP A 437 3.98 -9.85 14.45
N GLY A 438 4.04 -10.42 13.25
CA GLY A 438 2.94 -11.15 12.65
C GLY A 438 1.80 -10.28 12.14
N VAL A 439 2.09 -9.01 11.82
CA VAL A 439 1.10 -8.04 11.33
C VAL A 439 1.71 -7.23 10.19
N ILE A 440 1.02 -7.16 9.05
CA ILE A 440 1.45 -6.43 7.85
C ILE A 440 1.52 -4.92 8.12
N ALA A 441 0.51 -4.38 8.79
CA ALA A 441 0.36 -2.96 9.08
C ALA A 441 -0.06 -2.76 10.54
N PRO A 442 0.90 -2.86 11.49
CA PRO A 442 0.60 -2.73 12.92
C PRO A 442 0.04 -1.35 13.27
N THR A 443 0.52 -0.30 12.64
CA THR A 443 0.13 1.09 12.90
C THR A 443 -1.28 1.44 12.43
N CYS A 444 -1.97 0.54 11.72
CA CYS A 444 -3.40 0.64 11.45
C CYS A 444 -4.20 0.33 12.75
N PRO A 445 -5.17 1.18 13.10
CA PRO A 445 -5.67 2.39 12.48
C PRO A 445 -5.06 3.69 13.05
N ASP A 446 -4.01 3.62 13.86
CA ASP A 446 -3.52 4.73 14.69
C ASP A 446 -2.98 5.91 13.87
N THR A 447 -2.03 5.64 12.97
CA THR A 447 -1.42 6.63 12.06
C THR A 447 -1.66 6.29 10.61
N LEU A 448 -1.77 5.01 10.28
CA LEU A 448 -2.09 4.55 8.93
C LEU A 448 -3.58 4.25 8.81
N SER A 449 -4.26 4.95 7.91
CA SER A 449 -5.71 4.83 7.73
C SER A 449 -6.10 3.44 7.21
N CYS A 450 -7.09 2.82 7.85
CA CYS A 450 -7.64 1.55 7.39
C CYS A 450 -9.16 1.50 7.54
N TYR A 451 -9.78 0.48 6.93
CA TYR A 451 -11.20 0.19 7.11
C TYR A 451 -11.46 -0.30 8.55
N PRO A 452 -12.57 0.13 9.18
CA PRO A 452 -12.91 -0.28 10.55
C PRO A 452 -13.48 -1.70 10.59
N TYR A 453 -12.61 -2.69 10.68
CA TYR A 453 -13.00 -4.10 10.82
C TYR A 453 -13.54 -4.42 12.22
N VAL A 454 -14.54 -5.33 12.28
CA VAL A 454 -15.18 -5.73 13.55
C VAL A 454 -14.93 -7.20 13.88
N LYS A 455 -14.94 -8.07 12.87
CA LYS A 455 -14.94 -9.53 13.08
C LYS A 455 -13.61 -10.21 12.78
N ASN A 456 -12.72 -9.53 12.08
CA ASN A 456 -11.42 -10.06 11.66
C ASN A 456 -10.44 -8.91 11.50
N ASP A 457 -9.16 -9.19 11.66
CA ASP A 457 -8.08 -8.29 11.25
C ASP A 457 -7.36 -8.90 10.04
N PRO A 458 -7.56 -8.35 8.82
CA PRO A 458 -6.95 -8.90 7.61
C PRO A 458 -5.44 -8.71 7.57
N PHE A 459 -4.89 -7.82 8.41
CA PHE A 459 -3.46 -7.53 8.44
C PHE A 459 -2.63 -8.55 9.22
N ILE A 460 -3.27 -9.50 9.92
CA ILE A 460 -2.55 -10.59 10.60
C ILE A 460 -1.93 -11.53 9.56
N ILE A 461 -0.63 -11.81 9.72
CA ILE A 461 0.08 -12.82 8.93
C ILE A 461 -0.16 -14.18 9.58
N ASN A 462 -1.15 -14.93 9.09
CA ASN A 462 -1.46 -16.25 9.63
C ASN A 462 -0.39 -17.27 9.24
N ASP A 463 -0.09 -17.32 7.95
CA ASP A 463 0.90 -18.23 7.38
C ASP A 463 2.11 -17.44 6.90
N THR A 464 3.29 -17.92 7.22
CA THR A 464 4.56 -17.31 6.82
C THR A 464 4.72 -17.44 5.30
N PRO A 465 4.86 -16.32 4.56
CA PRO A 465 5.11 -16.36 3.12
C PRO A 465 6.57 -16.76 2.85
N HIS A 466 6.85 -17.25 1.63
CA HIS A 466 8.21 -17.47 1.17
C HIS A 466 8.90 -16.17 0.74
N VAL A 467 8.09 -15.21 0.25
CA VAL A 467 8.54 -13.89 -0.18
C VAL A 467 7.64 -12.83 0.43
N PHE A 468 8.23 -11.81 1.04
CA PHE A 468 7.51 -10.64 1.52
C PHE A 468 8.12 -9.38 0.93
N PHE A 469 7.34 -8.59 0.18
CA PHE A 469 7.83 -7.41 -0.51
C PHE A 469 7.04 -6.14 -0.18
N ALA A 470 7.73 -5.01 -0.29
CA ALA A 470 7.13 -3.68 -0.22
C ALA A 470 7.57 -2.84 -1.42
N GLY A 471 6.61 -2.23 -2.10
CA GLY A 471 6.84 -1.30 -3.20
C GLY A 471 7.19 0.11 -2.72
N ASN A 472 7.54 0.98 -3.68
CA ASN A 472 7.74 2.42 -3.50
C ASN A 472 8.82 2.78 -2.47
N GLN A 473 9.83 1.93 -2.34
CA GLN A 473 10.92 2.18 -1.41
C GLN A 473 12.00 3.08 -2.04
N PRO A 474 12.79 3.82 -1.21
CA PRO A 474 13.81 4.73 -1.72
C PRO A 474 14.91 4.06 -2.55
N LYS A 475 15.23 2.80 -2.21
CA LYS A 475 16.26 2.01 -2.89
C LYS A 475 15.91 0.52 -2.85
N PHE A 476 16.52 -0.25 -3.73
CA PHE A 476 16.47 -1.70 -3.67
C PHE A 476 17.24 -2.20 -2.44
N GLU A 477 16.58 -3.01 -1.64
CA GLU A 477 17.19 -3.77 -0.55
C GLU A 477 16.56 -5.15 -0.51
N THR A 478 17.37 -6.17 -0.28
CA THR A 478 16.87 -7.54 -0.12
C THR A 478 17.62 -8.29 0.97
N ARG A 479 16.92 -9.18 1.65
CA ARG A 479 17.49 -10.02 2.70
C ARG A 479 16.81 -11.38 2.72
N LEU A 480 17.58 -12.45 2.87
CA LEU A 480 17.04 -13.75 3.22
C LEU A 480 16.97 -13.84 4.75
N PHE A 481 15.77 -13.66 5.29
CA PHE A 481 15.50 -13.88 6.72
C PHE A 481 15.60 -15.37 7.02
N LYS A 482 16.33 -15.72 8.08
CA LYS A 482 16.45 -17.08 8.58
C LYS A 482 15.89 -17.13 10.00
N GLY A 483 14.71 -17.72 10.12
CA GLY A 483 14.01 -17.88 11.39
C GLY A 483 14.33 -19.23 12.06
N PRO A 484 13.72 -19.50 13.22
CA PRO A 484 13.79 -20.79 13.87
C PRO A 484 13.20 -21.88 12.97
N ASN A 485 13.56 -23.15 13.22
CA ASN A 485 13.06 -24.31 12.45
C ASN A 485 13.37 -24.27 10.95
N ASN A 486 14.48 -23.66 10.53
CA ASN A 486 14.89 -23.50 9.13
C ASN A 486 13.85 -22.75 8.26
N ILE A 487 13.09 -21.85 8.87
CA ILE A 487 12.20 -20.95 8.12
C ILE A 487 13.06 -19.96 7.34
N GLU A 488 12.90 -19.93 6.02
CA GLU A 488 13.53 -18.94 5.15
C GLU A 488 12.46 -18.11 4.47
N VAL A 489 12.62 -16.76 4.54
CA VAL A 489 11.73 -15.80 3.89
C VAL A 489 12.58 -14.78 3.15
N ARG A 490 12.33 -14.60 1.85
CA ARG A 490 12.95 -13.54 1.08
C ARG A 490 12.21 -12.22 1.32
N LEU A 491 12.88 -11.24 1.89
CA LEU A 491 12.38 -9.86 2.09
C LEU A 491 12.89 -8.98 0.96
N ILE A 492 12.00 -8.16 0.37
CA ILE A 492 12.32 -7.34 -0.80
C ILE A 492 11.73 -5.93 -0.65
N CYS A 493 12.58 -4.92 -0.70
CA CYS A 493 12.19 -3.53 -0.87
C CYS A 493 12.33 -3.19 -2.36
N ILE A 494 11.20 -2.92 -3.04
CA ILE A 494 11.18 -2.59 -4.47
C ILE A 494 11.33 -1.08 -4.59
N PRO A 495 12.34 -0.59 -5.33
CA PRO A 495 12.58 0.84 -5.47
C PRO A 495 11.47 1.53 -6.27
N CYS A 496 11.28 2.81 -6.01
CA CYS A 496 10.41 3.66 -6.82
C CYS A 496 11.05 3.84 -8.21
N PHE A 497 10.42 3.31 -9.26
CA PHE A 497 10.94 3.34 -10.64
C PHE A 497 11.21 4.76 -11.13
N ALA A 498 10.35 5.71 -10.76
CA ALA A 498 10.52 7.10 -11.13
C ALA A 498 11.81 7.74 -10.59
N GLN A 499 12.41 7.17 -9.56
CA GLN A 499 13.66 7.67 -8.95
C GLN A 499 14.86 6.84 -9.33
N SER A 500 14.70 5.52 -9.44
CA SER A 500 15.80 4.57 -9.65
C SER A 500 15.92 4.08 -11.09
N ASN A 501 14.88 4.22 -11.91
CA ASN A 501 14.75 3.60 -13.23
C ASN A 501 15.01 2.09 -13.20
N SER A 502 14.73 1.42 -12.09
CA SER A 502 15.03 0.00 -11.90
C SER A 502 13.82 -0.82 -11.47
N CYS A 503 13.86 -2.11 -11.80
CA CYS A 503 12.92 -3.14 -11.39
C CYS A 503 13.69 -4.29 -10.74
N VAL A 504 12.97 -5.16 -10.02
CA VAL A 504 13.56 -6.32 -9.35
C VAL A 504 13.07 -7.60 -10.01
N ALA A 505 14.00 -8.43 -10.50
CA ALA A 505 13.71 -9.78 -10.97
C ALA A 505 13.94 -10.78 -9.85
N LEU A 506 12.88 -11.49 -9.47
CA LEU A 506 12.91 -12.54 -8.45
C LEU A 506 12.93 -13.90 -9.13
N ASN A 507 13.94 -14.70 -8.87
CA ASN A 507 14.01 -16.10 -9.29
C ASN A 507 13.14 -16.95 -8.36
N LEU A 508 12.18 -17.67 -8.91
CA LEU A 508 11.27 -18.52 -8.14
C LEU A 508 11.92 -19.80 -7.61
N ASN A 509 12.97 -20.27 -8.25
CA ASN A 509 13.65 -21.51 -7.86
C ASN A 509 14.62 -21.31 -6.69
N THR A 510 15.40 -20.19 -6.73
CA THR A 510 16.43 -19.89 -5.72
C THR A 510 16.03 -18.81 -4.72
N LEU A 511 14.95 -18.10 -4.99
CA LEU A 511 14.53 -16.87 -4.29
C LEU A 511 15.60 -15.75 -4.32
N GLU A 512 16.52 -15.79 -5.27
CA GLU A 512 17.48 -14.71 -5.50
C GLU A 512 16.84 -13.55 -6.24
N CYS A 513 17.28 -12.34 -5.90
CA CYS A 513 16.76 -11.10 -6.47
C CYS A 513 17.86 -10.37 -7.23
N HIS A 514 17.54 -9.88 -8.42
CA HIS A 514 18.42 -9.07 -9.23
C HIS A 514 17.77 -7.73 -9.53
N GLU A 515 18.45 -6.63 -9.20
CA GLU A 515 18.02 -5.30 -9.62
C GLU A 515 18.45 -5.07 -11.08
N ILE A 516 17.49 -4.73 -11.94
CA ILE A 516 17.72 -4.43 -13.36
C ILE A 516 17.41 -2.96 -13.58
N SER A 517 18.46 -2.19 -13.95
CA SER A 517 18.33 -0.77 -14.30
C SER A 517 18.04 -0.59 -15.78
N PHE A 518 17.17 0.38 -16.07
CA PHE A 518 16.77 0.82 -17.41
C PHE A 518 17.19 2.27 -17.69
N GLU A 519 18.16 2.79 -16.94
CA GLU A 519 18.60 4.18 -17.07
C GLU A 519 19.25 4.46 -18.43
N ASN A 520 20.07 3.54 -18.90
CA ASN A 520 20.75 3.62 -20.20
C ASN A 520 20.03 2.75 -21.23
N GLN A 521 20.18 3.05 -22.53
CA GLN A 521 19.52 2.28 -23.62
C GLN A 521 19.87 0.77 -23.68
N THR A 522 20.54 0.24 -22.68
CA THR A 522 20.80 -1.21 -22.47
C THR A 522 20.53 -1.56 -21.01
N PRO A 523 19.60 -2.51 -20.72
CA PRO A 523 19.33 -2.91 -19.34
C PRO A 523 20.58 -3.50 -18.69
N GLN A 524 20.84 -3.15 -17.42
CA GLN A 524 22.00 -3.56 -16.67
C GLN A 524 21.58 -4.13 -15.30
N ILE A 525 22.24 -5.23 -14.87
CA ILE A 525 22.11 -5.71 -13.51
C ILE A 525 23.01 -4.82 -12.63
N ILE A 526 22.40 -4.21 -11.61
CA ILE A 526 23.11 -3.49 -10.56
C ILE A 526 23.60 -4.53 -9.55
N GLN A 527 24.90 -4.54 -9.25
CA GLN A 527 25.52 -5.46 -8.30
C GLN A 527 25.40 -4.95 -6.87
#